data_aa9cd11cae94f4303a01cb3ff8b0af9c
#
_entry.id   aa9cd11cae94f4303a01cb3ff8b0af9c
#
_cell.length_a   1.000
_cell.length_b   1.000
_cell.length_c   1.000
_cell.angle_alpha   90.00
_cell.angle_beta   90.00
_cell.angle_gamma   90.00
#
_symmetry.space_group_name_H-M   'P 1'
#
loop_
_entity.id
_entity.type
_entity.pdbx_description
1 polymer ?
#
loop_
_entity_poly.entity_id
_entity_poly.type
_entity_poly.pdbx_seq_one_letter_code
_entity_poly.pdbx_strand_id
1 'polypeptide(L)'
;VFEAKNNGQNYTVLYFQDDDKLNFHGYTSTGGNQYTHRHITTQRFRDTNAWFHILVAVDTTQSSASDRVKIYVNGTEVDGYDTSSAPAQNLDTFVNSTHLHTMGRGQAGSAQCYDGYMAEANLVDGFQLTPSSFGYTDFQTKTWKPKIYSGSYGPYGVSLDFAAASAATAVTLGVERGGQGNGW
;
A
#
# COMPACT_ATOMS: atom_id res chain seq x y z
N VAL A 1 -2.73 7.39 -2.45
CA VAL A 1 -3.41 6.15 -2.81
C VAL A 1 -3.92 5.42 -1.57
N PHE A 2 -3.13 5.29 -0.52
CA PHE A 2 -3.49 4.67 0.75
C PHE A 2 -2.93 5.48 1.91
N GLU A 3 -3.70 5.65 2.98
CA GLU A 3 -3.25 6.28 4.21
C GLU A 3 -3.87 5.58 5.43
N ALA A 4 -3.04 5.30 6.44
CA ALA A 4 -3.45 4.90 7.78
C ALA A 4 -3.06 6.01 8.74
N LYS A 5 -4.02 6.59 9.47
CA LYS A 5 -3.81 7.82 10.25
C LYS A 5 -4.47 7.78 11.61
N ASN A 6 -3.71 8.08 12.63
CA ASN A 6 -4.21 8.22 14.00
C ASN A 6 -4.86 9.60 14.21
N ASN A 7 -4.08 10.64 14.02
CA ASN A 7 -4.49 12.04 14.17
C ASN A 7 -3.57 12.93 13.34
N GLY A 8 -3.87 14.21 13.28
CA GLY A 8 -3.14 15.24 12.54
C GLY A 8 -1.83 14.84 11.85
N GLN A 9 -0.80 14.51 12.60
CA GLN A 9 0.56 14.30 12.09
C GLN A 9 1.15 12.93 12.46
N ASN A 10 0.31 11.92 12.69
CA ASN A 10 0.75 10.55 12.96
C ASN A 10 0.09 9.61 11.95
N TYR A 11 0.84 9.20 10.91
CA TYR A 11 0.30 8.43 9.79
C TYR A 11 1.35 7.59 9.06
N THR A 12 0.89 6.62 8.31
CA THR A 12 1.63 5.90 7.27
C THR A 12 0.89 6.07 5.95
N VAL A 13 1.59 6.43 4.89
CA VAL A 13 0.97 6.76 3.60
C VAL A 13 1.76 6.19 2.43
N LEU A 14 1.03 5.78 1.39
CA LEU A 14 1.54 5.42 0.07
C LEU A 14 0.84 6.30 -0.96
N TYR A 15 1.60 7.07 -1.74
CA TYR A 15 1.05 7.95 -2.77
C TYR A 15 2.04 8.22 -3.89
N PHE A 16 1.54 8.74 -5.01
CA PHE A 16 2.37 9.31 -6.07
C PHE A 16 2.61 10.79 -5.80
N GLN A 17 3.87 11.20 -5.88
CA GLN A 17 4.27 12.61 -5.75
C GLN A 17 3.96 13.39 -7.03
N ASP A 18 4.06 14.72 -6.96
CA ASP A 18 3.86 15.63 -8.10
C ASP A 18 4.87 15.39 -9.25
N ASP A 19 5.99 14.73 -8.94
CA ASP A 19 7.00 14.34 -9.93
C ASP A 19 6.83 12.89 -10.43
N ASP A 20 5.66 12.28 -10.20
CA ASP A 20 5.25 10.94 -10.62
C ASP A 20 6.00 9.77 -9.95
N LYS A 21 6.73 10.01 -8.88
CA LYS A 21 7.40 8.95 -8.12
C LYS A 21 6.50 8.38 -7.03
N LEU A 22 6.67 7.10 -6.76
CA LEU A 22 5.99 6.46 -5.63
C LEU A 22 6.71 6.80 -4.33
N ASN A 23 5.95 7.27 -3.35
CA ASN A 23 6.44 7.58 -2.01
C ASN A 23 5.67 6.75 -0.98
N PHE A 24 6.41 6.00 -0.17
CA PHE A 24 5.92 5.29 1.00
C PHE A 24 6.64 5.82 2.23
N HIS A 25 5.90 6.39 3.18
CA HIS A 25 6.50 6.88 4.41
C HIS A 25 5.56 6.80 5.62
N GLY A 26 6.16 6.76 6.79
CA GLY A 26 5.53 7.03 8.06
C GLY A 26 6.00 8.35 8.63
N TYR A 27 5.10 9.05 9.31
CA TYR A 27 5.39 10.33 9.96
C TYR A 27 4.82 10.37 11.36
N THR A 28 5.54 10.99 12.29
CA THR A 28 5.09 11.17 13.66
C THR A 28 5.41 12.56 14.18
N SER A 29 4.51 13.12 14.97
CA SER A 29 4.76 14.31 15.75
C SER A 29 5.30 13.99 17.15
N THR A 30 5.33 12.74 17.56
CA THR A 30 5.86 12.30 18.85
C THR A 30 7.38 12.40 18.84
N GLY A 31 7.95 13.12 19.78
CA GLY A 31 9.40 13.34 19.86
C GLY A 31 9.97 14.37 18.89
N GLY A 32 9.09 15.15 18.22
CA GLY A 32 9.45 16.12 17.20
C GLY A 32 9.07 15.65 15.80
N ASN A 33 8.51 16.52 15.01
CA ASN A 33 8.01 16.23 13.66
C ASN A 33 9.06 15.53 12.79
N GLN A 34 8.91 14.23 12.53
CA GLN A 34 9.93 13.45 11.83
C GLN A 34 9.34 12.28 11.05
N TYR A 35 10.04 11.87 9.99
CA TYR A 35 9.76 10.62 9.30
C TYR A 35 10.24 9.44 10.15
N THR A 36 9.40 8.44 10.31
CA THR A 36 9.76 7.16 10.94
C THR A 36 10.40 6.20 9.94
N HIS A 37 10.02 6.31 8.68
CA HIS A 37 10.61 5.67 7.51
C HIS A 37 10.23 6.46 6.27
N ARG A 38 11.01 6.35 5.19
CA ARG A 38 10.70 7.02 3.92
C ARG A 38 11.40 6.34 2.75
N HIS A 39 10.60 5.96 1.74
CA HIS A 39 11.08 5.37 0.50
C HIS A 39 10.46 6.13 -0.67
N ILE A 40 11.30 6.73 -1.52
CA ILE A 40 10.89 7.42 -2.74
C ILE A 40 11.60 6.74 -3.90
N THR A 41 10.84 6.18 -4.84
CA THR A 41 11.41 5.50 -6.01
C THR A 41 12.09 6.49 -6.95
N THR A 42 13.15 6.05 -7.66
CA THR A 42 13.66 6.79 -8.82
C THR A 42 12.74 6.63 -10.04
N GLN A 43 12.05 5.49 -10.12
CA GLN A 43 11.05 5.21 -11.15
C GLN A 43 9.92 6.22 -11.11
N ARG A 44 9.49 6.68 -12.30
CA ARG A 44 8.34 7.57 -12.50
C ARG A 44 7.20 6.82 -13.18
N PHE A 45 5.97 7.08 -12.75
CA PHE A 45 4.75 6.40 -13.19
C PHE A 45 3.91 7.36 -14.05
N ARG A 46 4.38 7.64 -15.28
CA ARG A 46 3.79 8.64 -16.18
C ARG A 46 2.85 8.08 -17.25
N ASP A 47 2.89 6.78 -17.47
CA ASP A 47 2.03 6.16 -18.47
C ASP A 47 0.63 5.93 -17.88
N THR A 48 -0.29 6.82 -18.22
CA THR A 48 -1.69 6.77 -17.77
C THR A 48 -2.49 5.63 -18.41
N ASN A 49 -1.94 4.96 -19.43
CA ASN A 49 -2.57 3.80 -20.08
C ASN A 49 -2.04 2.47 -19.54
N ALA A 50 -0.99 2.50 -18.71
CA ALA A 50 -0.42 1.28 -18.13
C ALA A 50 -1.03 0.97 -16.76
N TRP A 51 -1.29 -0.30 -16.52
CA TRP A 51 -1.57 -0.83 -15.19
C TRP A 51 -0.27 -1.20 -14.49
N PHE A 52 -0.16 -0.78 -13.26
CA PHE A 52 0.97 -1.13 -12.38
C PHE A 52 0.45 -1.93 -11.19
N HIS A 53 1.01 -3.12 -10.99
CA HIS A 53 0.85 -3.83 -9.73
C HIS A 53 1.90 -3.31 -8.75
N ILE A 54 1.45 -2.79 -7.62
CA ILE A 54 2.33 -2.26 -6.57
C ILE A 54 2.11 -3.10 -5.31
N LEU A 55 3.20 -3.62 -4.75
CA LEU A 55 3.20 -4.30 -3.46
C LEU A 55 4.20 -3.61 -2.54
N VAL A 56 3.75 -3.23 -1.36
CA VAL A 56 4.61 -2.79 -0.26
C VAL A 56 4.55 -3.85 0.83
N ALA A 57 5.66 -4.52 1.05
CA ALA A 57 5.80 -5.58 2.04
C ALA A 57 6.62 -5.07 3.23
N VAL A 58 6.02 -5.05 4.42
CA VAL A 58 6.61 -4.49 5.64
C VAL A 58 6.71 -5.57 6.71
N ASP A 59 7.92 -5.74 7.24
CA ASP A 59 8.18 -6.52 8.45
C ASP A 59 9.28 -5.83 9.27
N THR A 60 8.88 -5.06 10.24
CA THR A 60 9.80 -4.29 11.08
C THR A 60 10.60 -5.14 12.05
N THR A 61 10.26 -6.41 12.23
CA THR A 61 11.00 -7.33 13.13
C THR A 61 12.35 -7.77 12.55
N GLN A 62 12.53 -7.62 11.23
CA GLN A 62 13.76 -8.00 10.54
C GLN A 62 14.99 -7.31 11.14
N SER A 63 16.06 -8.08 11.35
CA SER A 63 17.33 -7.56 11.88
C SER A 63 18.00 -6.61 10.89
N SER A 64 18.00 -6.96 9.61
CA SER A 64 18.49 -6.11 8.52
C SER A 64 17.51 -4.99 8.22
N ALA A 65 17.98 -3.75 8.22
CA ALA A 65 17.15 -2.59 7.93
C ALA A 65 16.56 -2.62 6.52
N SER A 66 17.33 -3.13 5.53
CA SER A 66 16.88 -3.26 4.13
C SER A 66 15.76 -4.28 3.93
N ASP A 67 15.58 -5.19 4.88
CA ASP A 67 14.55 -6.23 4.78
C ASP A 67 13.23 -5.84 5.45
N ARG A 68 13.20 -4.70 6.16
CA ARG A 68 12.01 -4.23 6.88
C ARG A 68 10.94 -3.67 5.96
N VAL A 69 11.32 -3.08 4.83
CA VAL A 69 10.41 -2.57 3.81
C VAL A 69 10.92 -2.97 2.44
N LYS A 70 10.07 -3.61 1.66
CA LYS A 70 10.34 -3.96 0.28
C LYS A 70 9.19 -3.47 -0.60
N ILE A 71 9.52 -2.79 -1.68
CA ILE A 71 8.54 -2.30 -2.65
C ILE A 71 8.76 -3.05 -3.96
N TYR A 72 7.66 -3.53 -4.53
CA TYR A 72 7.67 -4.24 -5.80
C TYR A 72 6.74 -3.56 -6.79
N VAL A 73 7.18 -3.51 -8.04
CA VAL A 73 6.40 -3.04 -9.17
C VAL A 73 6.35 -4.13 -10.23
N ASN A 74 5.16 -4.56 -10.60
CA ASN A 74 4.95 -5.63 -11.59
C ASN A 74 5.79 -6.89 -11.30
N GLY A 75 5.85 -7.27 -10.02
CA GLY A 75 6.56 -8.47 -9.56
C GLY A 75 8.06 -8.32 -9.36
N THR A 76 8.64 -7.19 -9.72
CA THR A 76 10.08 -6.92 -9.57
C THR A 76 10.33 -5.99 -8.38
N GLU A 77 11.27 -6.33 -7.52
CA GLU A 77 11.68 -5.47 -6.40
C GLU A 77 12.30 -4.17 -6.95
N VAL A 78 11.91 -3.04 -6.36
CA VAL A 78 12.49 -1.74 -6.69
C VAL A 78 13.91 -1.68 -6.13
N ASP A 79 14.87 -1.42 -6.98
CA ASP A 79 16.30 -1.32 -6.65
C ASP A 79 16.82 0.13 -6.61
N GLY A 80 16.06 1.08 -7.16
CA GLY A 80 16.42 2.49 -7.23
C GLY A 80 15.54 3.39 -6.36
N TYR A 81 16.17 4.08 -5.40
CA TYR A 81 15.51 5.05 -4.52
C TYR A 81 16.26 6.39 -4.51
N ASP A 82 15.52 7.49 -4.61
CA ASP A 82 16.05 8.83 -4.32
C ASP A 82 16.19 9.04 -2.81
N THR A 83 15.30 8.41 -2.05
CA THR A 83 15.34 8.36 -0.60
C THR A 83 15.02 6.95 -0.15
N SER A 84 15.85 6.39 0.73
CA SER A 84 15.60 5.12 1.38
C SER A 84 16.02 5.20 2.85
N SER A 85 15.03 5.25 3.73
CA SER A 85 15.21 5.25 5.17
C SER A 85 14.28 4.22 5.77
N ALA A 86 14.83 3.13 6.26
CA ALA A 86 14.06 2.05 6.86
C ALA A 86 13.51 2.44 8.24
N PRO A 87 12.39 1.85 8.68
CA PRO A 87 11.88 2.01 10.03
C PRO A 87 12.86 1.42 11.06
N ALA A 88 12.77 1.90 12.30
CA ALA A 88 13.44 1.24 13.41
C ALA A 88 12.97 -0.22 13.55
N GLN A 89 13.84 -1.09 14.06
CA GLN A 89 13.43 -2.46 14.35
C GLN A 89 12.29 -2.49 15.37
N ASN A 90 11.31 -3.34 15.14
CA ASN A 90 10.09 -3.48 15.95
C ASN A 90 9.25 -2.19 16.03
N LEU A 91 9.38 -1.28 15.05
CA LEU A 91 8.49 -0.13 14.96
C LEU A 91 7.07 -0.61 14.65
N ASP A 92 6.12 -0.21 15.49
CA ASP A 92 4.69 -0.33 15.19
C ASP A 92 4.29 0.79 14.21
N THR A 93 3.81 0.42 13.03
CA THR A 93 3.30 1.38 12.05
C THR A 93 1.81 1.67 12.31
N PHE A 94 1.26 2.69 11.64
CA PHE A 94 -0.18 2.97 11.74
C PHE A 94 -1.03 2.05 10.87
N VAL A 95 -0.42 1.25 9.99
CA VAL A 95 -1.07 0.19 9.22
C VAL A 95 -1.39 -0.99 10.13
N ASN A 96 -2.44 -1.74 9.85
CA ASN A 96 -2.90 -2.89 10.65
C ASN A 96 -3.23 -2.51 12.10
N SER A 97 -3.92 -1.39 12.26
CA SER A 97 -4.31 -0.84 13.56
C SER A 97 -5.79 -0.44 13.53
N THR A 98 -6.31 -0.06 14.69
CA THR A 98 -7.70 0.46 14.81
C THR A 98 -7.86 1.90 14.30
N HIS A 99 -6.81 2.49 13.74
CA HIS A 99 -6.87 3.83 13.18
C HIS A 99 -7.60 3.85 11.84
N LEU A 100 -8.06 5.04 11.46
CA LEU A 100 -8.74 5.20 10.19
C LEU A 100 -7.80 4.91 9.02
N HIS A 101 -8.22 4.00 8.15
CA HIS A 101 -7.57 3.70 6.88
C HIS A 101 -8.39 4.28 5.73
N THR A 102 -7.73 4.84 4.74
CA THR A 102 -8.37 5.38 3.53
C THR A 102 -7.67 4.87 2.28
N MET A 103 -8.45 4.59 1.25
CA MET A 103 -8.00 4.21 -0.06
C MET A 103 -8.53 5.20 -1.11
N GLY A 104 -7.67 5.63 -2.04
CA GLY A 104 -8.03 6.58 -3.08
C GLY A 104 -8.07 8.04 -2.63
N ARG A 105 -7.89 8.33 -1.35
CA ARG A 105 -7.83 9.71 -0.84
C ARG A 105 -6.96 9.81 0.42
N GLY A 106 -6.36 10.98 0.63
CA GLY A 106 -5.77 11.33 1.92
C GLY A 106 -6.83 11.91 2.87
N GLN A 107 -6.57 11.83 4.17
CA GLN A 107 -7.47 12.37 5.20
C GLN A 107 -7.33 13.88 5.41
N ALA A 108 -6.28 14.50 4.87
CA ALA A 108 -5.94 15.91 5.10
C ALA A 108 -6.85 16.90 4.34
N GLY A 109 -7.91 16.43 3.73
CA GLY A 109 -8.90 17.31 3.05
C GLY A 109 -9.44 16.71 1.76
N SER A 110 -10.49 17.31 1.23
CA SER A 110 -11.17 16.87 0.00
C SER A 110 -10.34 17.04 -1.28
N ALA A 111 -9.16 17.67 -1.20
CA ALA A 111 -8.31 17.98 -2.37
C ALA A 111 -7.26 16.89 -2.67
N GLN A 112 -7.07 15.90 -1.80
CA GLN A 112 -6.07 14.86 -1.99
C GLN A 112 -6.72 13.54 -2.44
N CYS A 113 -7.40 13.58 -3.57
CA CYS A 113 -7.98 12.39 -4.18
C CYS A 113 -7.03 11.82 -5.23
N TYR A 114 -7.00 10.49 -5.34
CA TYR A 114 -6.33 9.80 -6.43
C TYR A 114 -7.19 9.95 -7.69
N ASP A 115 -6.60 10.48 -8.74
CA ASP A 115 -7.22 10.61 -10.06
C ASP A 115 -6.68 9.49 -10.96
N GLY A 116 -7.40 8.39 -11.01
CA GLY A 116 -6.99 7.20 -11.76
C GLY A 116 -7.88 6.00 -11.45
N TYR A 117 -7.51 4.86 -12.01
CA TYR A 117 -8.23 3.61 -11.83
C TYR A 117 -7.49 2.72 -10.82
N MET A 118 -8.26 2.02 -9.99
CA MET A 118 -7.77 1.00 -9.07
C MET A 118 -8.53 -0.29 -9.27
N ALA A 119 -7.82 -1.41 -9.11
CA ALA A 119 -8.39 -2.74 -9.11
C ALA A 119 -7.70 -3.60 -8.05
N GLU A 120 -8.47 -4.41 -7.34
CA GLU A 120 -7.97 -5.42 -6.40
C GLU A 120 -6.98 -4.86 -5.35
N ALA A 121 -7.43 -3.99 -4.48
CA ALA A 121 -6.63 -3.54 -3.36
C ALA A 121 -6.68 -4.56 -2.22
N ASN A 122 -5.52 -5.07 -1.83
CA ASN A 122 -5.37 -6.05 -0.76
C ASN A 122 -4.52 -5.47 0.38
N LEU A 123 -5.02 -5.53 1.60
CA LEU A 123 -4.27 -5.32 2.83
C LEU A 123 -4.18 -6.65 3.56
N VAL A 124 -2.98 -7.14 3.81
CA VAL A 124 -2.75 -8.41 4.51
C VAL A 124 -2.03 -8.13 5.81
N ASP A 125 -2.61 -8.57 6.91
CA ASP A 125 -2.08 -8.39 8.24
C ASP A 125 -1.33 -9.64 8.72
N GLY A 126 -0.16 -9.43 9.34
CA GLY A 126 0.64 -10.47 9.99
C GLY A 126 1.60 -11.22 9.06
N PHE A 127 1.67 -10.87 7.78
CA PHE A 127 2.55 -11.56 6.81
C PHE A 127 3.28 -10.57 5.90
N GLN A 128 4.59 -10.72 5.78
CA GLN A 128 5.37 -10.08 4.71
C GLN A 128 5.35 -10.99 3.48
N LEU A 129 4.43 -10.72 2.55
CA LEU A 129 4.24 -11.53 1.36
C LEU A 129 5.10 -11.05 0.20
N THR A 130 5.33 -11.95 -0.76
CA THR A 130 6.04 -11.66 -2.00
C THR A 130 5.05 -11.47 -3.17
N PRO A 131 5.48 -10.87 -4.30
CA PRO A 131 4.62 -10.69 -5.47
C PRO A 131 3.95 -11.97 -5.96
N SER A 132 4.61 -13.12 -5.82
CA SER A 132 4.06 -14.41 -6.25
C SER A 132 2.75 -14.79 -5.56
N SER A 133 2.41 -14.15 -4.43
CA SER A 133 1.11 -14.31 -3.78
C SER A 133 -0.03 -13.65 -4.56
N PHE A 134 0.27 -12.59 -5.32
CA PHE A 134 -0.72 -11.72 -5.98
C PHE A 134 -0.67 -11.76 -7.51
N GLY A 135 0.29 -12.47 -8.08
CA GLY A 135 0.40 -12.57 -9.54
C GLY A 135 1.58 -13.43 -9.98
N TYR A 136 1.85 -13.39 -11.26
CA TYR A 136 2.94 -14.12 -11.91
C TYR A 136 3.38 -13.39 -13.19
N THR A 137 4.63 -13.63 -13.61
CA THR A 137 5.10 -13.19 -14.92
C THR A 137 4.73 -14.23 -15.96
N ASP A 138 3.93 -13.85 -16.94
CA ASP A 138 3.57 -14.71 -18.06
C ASP A 138 4.81 -15.10 -18.86
N PHE A 139 4.97 -16.39 -19.08
CA PHE A 139 6.19 -16.92 -19.72
C PHE A 139 6.34 -16.47 -21.18
N GLN A 140 5.23 -16.34 -21.91
CA GLN A 140 5.25 -16.00 -23.33
C GLN A 140 5.39 -14.50 -23.57
N THR A 141 4.59 -13.71 -22.85
CA THR A 141 4.54 -12.25 -23.05
C THR A 141 5.53 -11.49 -22.21
N LYS A 142 6.14 -12.14 -21.19
CA LYS A 142 7.02 -11.52 -20.18
C LYS A 142 6.35 -10.39 -19.40
N THR A 143 5.03 -10.31 -19.44
CA THR A 143 4.24 -9.32 -18.70
C THR A 143 3.78 -9.88 -17.37
N TRP A 144 3.72 -9.03 -16.35
CA TRP A 144 3.11 -9.35 -15.07
C TRP A 144 1.60 -9.49 -15.21
N LYS A 145 1.05 -10.55 -14.66
CA LYS A 145 -0.39 -10.80 -14.61
C LYS A 145 -0.86 -10.99 -13.18
N PRO A 146 -1.88 -10.27 -12.74
CA PRO A 146 -2.44 -10.45 -11.40
C PRO A 146 -3.16 -11.79 -11.28
N LYS A 147 -3.23 -12.30 -10.06
CA LYS A 147 -4.09 -13.42 -9.66
C LYS A 147 -4.77 -13.10 -8.34
N ILE A 148 -5.94 -13.65 -8.13
CA ILE A 148 -6.65 -13.50 -6.85
C ILE A 148 -5.80 -14.09 -5.73
N TYR A 149 -5.60 -13.31 -4.66
CA TYR A 149 -4.98 -13.81 -3.45
C TYR A 149 -5.91 -14.78 -2.73
N SER A 150 -5.40 -15.96 -2.40
CA SER A 150 -6.15 -17.04 -1.75
C SER A 150 -5.64 -17.41 -0.35
N GLY A 151 -4.69 -16.63 0.19
CA GLY A 151 -4.15 -16.83 1.53
C GLY A 151 -4.99 -16.18 2.61
N SER A 152 -4.51 -16.24 3.85
CA SER A 152 -5.13 -15.56 4.97
C SER A 152 -4.86 -14.06 4.92
N TYR A 153 -5.88 -13.25 5.15
CA TYR A 153 -5.75 -11.80 5.28
C TYR A 153 -5.33 -11.35 6.68
N GLY A 154 -5.35 -12.26 7.66
CA GLY A 154 -5.11 -11.92 9.07
C GLY A 154 -6.31 -11.22 9.72
N PRO A 155 -6.19 -10.81 11.00
CA PRO A 155 -7.33 -10.27 11.76
C PRO A 155 -7.76 -8.86 11.31
N TYR A 156 -6.88 -8.07 10.72
CA TYR A 156 -7.15 -6.69 10.28
C TYR A 156 -6.99 -6.51 8.76
N GLY A 157 -6.80 -7.61 8.04
CA GLY A 157 -6.65 -7.57 6.60
C GLY A 157 -7.98 -7.43 5.86
N VAL A 158 -7.95 -6.87 4.66
CA VAL A 158 -9.12 -6.61 3.82
C VAL A 158 -8.77 -6.78 2.34
N SER A 159 -9.75 -7.18 1.54
CA SER A 159 -9.67 -7.18 0.07
C SER A 159 -10.83 -6.40 -0.51
N LEU A 160 -10.51 -5.45 -1.37
CA LEU A 160 -11.47 -4.64 -2.13
C LEU A 160 -11.30 -4.98 -3.61
N ASP A 161 -12.29 -5.62 -4.22
CA ASP A 161 -12.22 -6.03 -5.63
C ASP A 161 -12.74 -4.96 -6.60
N PHE A 162 -13.44 -3.95 -6.10
CA PHE A 162 -14.07 -2.87 -6.88
C PHE A 162 -14.95 -3.37 -8.04
N ALA A 163 -15.44 -4.62 -7.98
CA ALA A 163 -16.16 -5.28 -9.07
C ALA A 163 -17.65 -4.94 -9.10
N ALA A 164 -18.19 -4.27 -8.08
CA ALA A 164 -19.62 -3.95 -8.03
C ALA A 164 -19.97 -2.85 -9.02
N ALA A 165 -20.61 -3.21 -10.11
CA ALA A 165 -21.07 -2.29 -11.17
C ALA A 165 -22.41 -1.59 -10.86
N SER A 166 -23.06 -1.88 -9.73
CA SER A 166 -24.32 -1.27 -9.33
C SER A 166 -24.10 -0.02 -8.52
N ALA A 167 -25.02 0.92 -8.58
CA ALA A 167 -25.01 2.27 -7.98
C ALA A 167 -23.94 2.54 -6.93
N ALA A 168 -23.13 3.57 -7.14
CA ALA A 168 -22.00 3.98 -6.31
C ALA A 168 -22.41 4.31 -4.86
N THR A 169 -22.74 3.30 -4.08
CA THR A 169 -22.96 3.40 -2.64
C THR A 169 -21.77 2.78 -1.90
N ALA A 170 -21.50 3.21 -0.69
CA ALA A 170 -20.41 2.67 0.13
C ALA A 170 -20.52 1.13 0.31
N VAL A 171 -21.71 0.57 0.23
CA VAL A 171 -21.98 -0.87 0.33
C VAL A 171 -21.61 -1.63 -0.94
N THR A 172 -21.56 -0.96 -2.11
CA THR A 172 -21.35 -1.61 -3.42
C THR A 172 -19.95 -1.35 -4.00
N LEU A 173 -19.20 -0.39 -3.48
CA LEU A 173 -17.88 -0.01 -4.01
C LEU A 173 -16.72 -0.83 -3.46
N GLY A 174 -16.93 -1.57 -2.38
CA GLY A 174 -15.91 -2.45 -1.82
C GLY A 174 -16.58 -3.62 -1.13
N VAL A 175 -16.55 -4.79 -1.73
CA VAL A 175 -16.98 -6.03 -1.07
C VAL A 175 -15.75 -6.64 -0.42
N GLU A 176 -15.77 -6.71 0.90
CA GLU A 176 -14.71 -7.38 1.65
C GLU A 176 -14.69 -8.87 1.32
N ARG A 177 -13.52 -9.39 0.95
CA ARG A 177 -13.28 -10.81 0.80
C ARG A 177 -12.34 -11.27 1.92
N GLY A 178 -12.90 -11.77 2.99
CA GLY A 178 -12.14 -12.30 4.13
C GLY A 178 -11.79 -11.23 5.17
N GLY A 179 -11.58 -11.68 6.34
CA GLY A 179 -11.37 -10.84 7.52
C GLY A 179 -12.65 -10.56 8.29
N GLN A 180 -12.52 -10.37 9.56
CA GLN A 180 -13.62 -9.91 10.42
C GLN A 180 -13.98 -8.49 10.01
N GLY A 181 -15.22 -8.24 9.62
CA GLY A 181 -15.69 -6.97 9.11
C GLY A 181 -15.31 -5.78 10.01
N ASN A 182 -14.20 -5.16 9.67
CA ASN A 182 -13.79 -3.90 10.24
C ASN A 182 -14.41 -2.81 9.38
N GLY A 183 -15.47 -2.17 9.88
CA GLY A 183 -16.12 -1.08 9.16
C GLY A 183 -15.09 0.02 8.81
N TRP A 184 -15.02 0.34 7.55
CA TRP A 184 -14.28 1.46 6.98
C TRP A 184 -15.11 2.74 7.04
#